data_c47cefcc96a8cacfa0836bcc9e6021c0
#
_entry.id   c47cefcc96a8cacfa0836bcc9e6021c0
#
_cell.length_a   1.000
_cell.length_b   1.000
_cell.length_c   1.000
_cell.angle_alpha   90.00
_cell.angle_beta   90.00
_cell.angle_gamma   90.00
#
_symmetry.space_group_name_H-M   'P 1'
#
loop_
_entity.id
_entity.type
_entity.pdbx_description
1 polymer ?
#
loop_
_entity_poly.entity_id
_entity_poly.type
_entity_poly.pdbx_seq_one_letter_code
_entity_poly.pdbx_strand_id
1 'polypeptide(L)'
;MIINQKIEIKFDKESSLILDSQSRMCSKLYNILLENCKKEYEETGQNKLLTGRNLRDLVVDIKQEHAYLYSVHSSPLKNTAFRLKNAYEKYFKSLKDKTYDFGYPKFHSNKKKWFSLLYDEPNKGIRIENKHIRISLGYKLDEKGKKIRLYVNGILDEKIKVGNVKTYRITKELNKYYLIVTIEVSYNIKERKENKIISIDPNHTNFFVGIDNEGKTIELGKLYLIKYFDKQIDKVKSKRDKCLKKSKTVTNENGTSYTVASKRYQRLDKALTKLYLKRKNQLKTALFTIAHKLCDEYTHIVIGDYVPTPDLAKYHTMARAMLNQSPIGQFRSILQHVSAKRGCKFEIVDEAYTTMTCSVCGDVCHHKPNEREFICPCCNTKLYRDINSAINIGVKAKVLSGSDYKGIDLSKPLYTANYNLRKQRVSGWN
;
A
#
# COMPACT_ATOMS: atom_id res chain seq x y z
N MET A 1 8.39 13.86 -11.98
CA MET A 1 7.57 12.90 -11.23
C MET A 1 8.45 12.04 -10.33
N ILE A 2 7.98 11.70 -9.09
CA ILE A 2 8.73 10.83 -8.16
C ILE A 2 8.24 9.39 -8.30
N ILE A 3 9.17 8.46 -8.49
CA ILE A 3 8.90 7.03 -8.56
C ILE A 3 9.73 6.27 -7.53
N ASN A 4 9.26 5.10 -7.13
CA ASN A 4 10.01 4.15 -6.31
C ASN A 4 10.34 2.91 -7.14
N GLN A 5 11.63 2.63 -7.33
CA GLN A 5 12.11 1.38 -7.90
C GLN A 5 12.52 0.43 -6.77
N LYS A 6 12.02 -0.81 -6.80
CA LYS A 6 12.36 -1.85 -5.83
C LYS A 6 13.22 -2.91 -6.51
N ILE A 7 14.48 -3.05 -6.07
CA ILE A 7 15.51 -3.92 -6.64
C ILE A 7 15.93 -4.94 -5.59
N GLU A 8 16.03 -6.22 -5.94
CA GLU A 8 16.57 -7.24 -5.03
C GLU A 8 18.08 -7.07 -4.88
N ILE A 9 18.57 -7.20 -3.64
CA ILE A 9 20.01 -7.19 -3.33
C ILE A 9 20.41 -8.58 -2.85
N LYS A 10 21.46 -9.12 -3.43
CA LYS A 10 22.10 -10.35 -2.96
C LYS A 10 23.28 -9.99 -2.07
N PHE A 11 23.24 -10.45 -0.83
CA PHE A 11 24.31 -10.35 0.15
C PHE A 11 24.84 -11.74 0.48
N ASP A 12 26.10 -11.83 0.88
CA ASP A 12 26.63 -12.98 1.56
C ASP A 12 25.98 -13.17 2.96
N LYS A 13 26.30 -14.26 3.62
CA LYS A 13 25.70 -14.61 4.92
C LYS A 13 26.11 -13.63 6.01
N GLU A 14 27.36 -13.19 6.02
CA GLU A 14 27.91 -12.28 7.02
C GLU A 14 27.28 -10.90 6.90
N SER A 15 27.33 -10.28 5.71
CA SER A 15 26.67 -9.02 5.42
C SER A 15 25.18 -9.02 5.76
N SER A 16 24.50 -10.15 5.51
CA SER A 16 23.08 -10.33 5.88
C SER A 16 22.87 -10.29 7.40
N LEU A 17 23.72 -10.91 8.19
CA LEU A 17 23.66 -10.90 9.66
C LEU A 17 23.96 -9.49 10.22
N ILE A 18 24.93 -8.81 9.63
CA ILE A 18 25.29 -7.45 10.01
C ILE A 18 24.09 -6.52 9.78
N LEU A 19 23.45 -6.57 8.60
CA LEU A 19 22.29 -5.74 8.29
C LEU A 19 21.09 -6.04 9.20
N ASP A 20 20.85 -7.31 9.53
CA ASP A 20 19.82 -7.68 10.51
C ASP A 20 20.12 -7.09 11.90
N SER A 21 21.38 -7.04 12.30
CA SER A 21 21.82 -6.38 13.54
C SER A 21 21.58 -4.86 13.49
N GLN A 22 21.93 -4.20 12.39
CA GLN A 22 21.70 -2.76 12.18
C GLN A 22 20.22 -2.41 12.36
N SER A 23 19.33 -3.21 11.77
CA SER A 23 17.88 -2.99 11.89
C SER A 23 17.37 -3.18 13.32
N ARG A 24 17.91 -4.16 14.05
CA ARG A 24 17.60 -4.38 15.49
C ARG A 24 18.06 -3.20 16.35
N MET A 25 19.25 -2.65 16.10
CA MET A 25 19.76 -1.49 16.80
C MET A 25 18.87 -0.25 16.57
N CYS A 26 18.42 0.00 15.32
CA CYS A 26 17.45 1.05 15.03
C CYS A 26 16.11 0.82 15.75
N SER A 27 15.66 -0.43 15.86
CA SER A 27 14.43 -0.77 16.58
C SER A 27 14.56 -0.54 18.09
N LYS A 28 15.72 -0.86 18.68
CA LYS A 28 16.02 -0.53 20.08
C LYS A 28 16.07 0.98 20.31
N LEU A 29 16.75 1.74 19.44
CA LEU A 29 16.78 3.19 19.49
C LEU A 29 15.37 3.79 19.46
N TYR A 30 14.50 3.30 18.58
CA TYR A 30 13.10 3.74 18.55
C TYR A 30 12.40 3.56 19.90
N ASN A 31 12.63 2.43 20.57
CA ASN A 31 12.05 2.15 21.87
C ASN A 31 12.60 3.08 22.96
N ILE A 32 13.91 3.33 22.97
CA ILE A 32 14.55 4.25 23.92
C ILE A 32 13.99 5.68 23.71
N LEU A 33 13.91 6.15 22.48
CA LEU A 33 13.32 7.46 22.15
C LEU A 33 11.86 7.56 22.60
N LEU A 34 11.05 6.51 22.37
CA LEU A 34 9.64 6.48 22.80
C LEU A 34 9.52 6.51 24.31
N GLU A 35 10.39 5.81 25.02
CA GLU A 35 10.45 5.81 26.50
C GLU A 35 10.80 7.18 27.05
N ASN A 36 11.81 7.85 26.51
CA ASN A 36 12.18 9.22 26.90
C ASN A 36 11.03 10.21 26.66
N CYS A 37 10.34 10.13 25.51
CA CYS A 37 9.17 10.98 25.26
C CYS A 37 8.03 10.74 26.24
N LYS A 38 7.82 9.49 26.69
CA LYS A 38 6.82 9.16 27.70
C LYS A 38 7.20 9.73 29.06
N LYS A 39 8.43 9.53 29.51
CA LYS A 39 8.93 10.05 30.78
C LYS A 39 8.84 11.58 30.85
N GLU A 40 9.28 12.27 29.78
CA GLU A 40 9.13 13.73 29.70
C GLU A 40 7.68 14.17 29.90
N TYR A 41 6.74 13.50 29.22
CA TYR A 41 5.33 13.85 29.35
C TYR A 41 4.79 13.56 30.74
N GLU A 42 5.16 12.43 31.35
CA GLU A 42 4.74 12.04 32.70
C GLU A 42 5.29 13.02 33.76
N GLU A 43 6.52 13.52 33.58
CA GLU A 43 7.19 14.43 34.53
C GLU A 43 6.77 15.90 34.35
N THR A 44 6.54 16.34 33.12
CA THR A 44 6.38 17.78 32.80
C THR A 44 5.01 18.14 32.22
N GLY A 45 4.20 17.15 31.82
CA GLY A 45 2.96 17.36 31.06
C GLY A 45 3.20 17.93 29.65
N GLN A 46 4.43 18.00 29.18
CA GLN A 46 4.80 18.63 27.90
C GLN A 46 5.45 17.62 26.95
N ASN A 47 5.45 17.93 25.68
CA ASN A 47 6.00 17.11 24.60
C ASN A 47 7.14 17.86 23.86
N LYS A 48 8.07 18.47 24.61
CA LYS A 48 9.18 19.26 24.02
C LYS A 48 10.12 18.42 23.16
N LEU A 49 10.33 17.14 23.53
CA LEU A 49 11.17 16.21 22.76
C LEU A 49 10.59 15.87 21.38
N LEU A 50 9.29 16.01 21.14
CA LEU A 50 8.65 15.58 19.89
C LEU A 50 8.94 16.45 18.67
N THR A 51 9.88 17.41 18.76
CA THR A 51 10.37 18.11 17.57
C THR A 51 11.41 17.27 16.82
N GLY A 52 11.53 17.46 15.51
CA GLY A 52 12.54 16.74 14.73
C GLY A 52 13.98 17.09 15.12
N ARG A 53 14.20 18.29 15.66
CA ARG A 53 15.50 18.74 16.15
C ARG A 53 15.84 18.07 17.49
N ASN A 54 14.97 18.19 18.47
CA ASN A 54 15.21 17.66 19.81
C ASN A 54 15.38 16.13 19.81
N LEU A 55 14.52 15.40 19.06
CA LEU A 55 14.69 13.95 18.93
C LEU A 55 15.99 13.56 18.25
N ARG A 56 16.50 14.36 17.29
CA ARG A 56 17.78 14.11 16.66
C ARG A 56 18.94 14.39 17.62
N ASP A 57 18.85 15.45 18.40
CA ASP A 57 19.86 15.81 19.38
C ASP A 57 19.90 14.75 20.49
N LEU A 58 18.75 14.29 20.97
CA LEU A 58 18.65 13.16 21.91
C LEU A 58 19.29 11.87 21.38
N VAL A 59 19.29 11.62 20.06
CA VAL A 59 20.02 10.49 19.48
C VAL A 59 21.53 10.61 19.71
N VAL A 60 22.08 11.82 19.76
CA VAL A 60 23.51 12.04 20.02
C VAL A 60 23.83 11.64 21.46
N ASP A 61 23.00 12.06 22.42
CA ASP A 61 23.18 11.74 23.85
C ASP A 61 23.04 10.22 24.09
N ILE A 62 21.98 9.60 23.53
CA ILE A 62 21.77 8.14 23.60
C ILE A 62 22.96 7.36 23.04
N LYS A 63 23.67 7.88 22.03
CA LYS A 63 24.86 7.21 21.48
C LYS A 63 26.04 7.21 22.46
N GLN A 64 26.15 8.21 23.34
CA GLN A 64 27.18 8.25 24.38
C GLN A 64 26.95 7.14 25.40
N GLU A 65 25.70 6.93 25.81
CA GLU A 65 25.31 5.87 26.74
C GLU A 65 25.32 4.47 26.08
N HIS A 66 25.03 4.41 24.79
CA HIS A 66 24.87 3.18 24.01
C HIS A 66 25.88 3.09 22.86
N ALA A 67 27.16 2.85 23.17
CA ALA A 67 28.27 2.85 22.21
C ALA A 67 28.07 1.96 20.97
N TYR A 68 27.27 0.87 21.08
CA TYR A 68 26.95 0.02 19.92
C TYR A 68 26.24 0.76 18.78
N LEU A 69 25.58 1.90 19.05
CA LEU A 69 24.91 2.72 18.02
C LEU A 69 25.91 3.42 17.10
N TYR A 70 27.18 3.57 17.49
CA TYR A 70 28.23 4.10 16.59
C TYR A 70 28.48 3.18 15.39
N SER A 71 28.17 1.88 15.51
CA SER A 71 28.27 0.95 14.40
C SER A 71 27.18 1.12 13.35
N VAL A 72 26.14 1.96 13.60
CA VAL A 72 25.05 2.25 12.69
C VAL A 72 25.30 3.61 12.02
N HIS A 73 25.03 3.71 10.69
CA HIS A 73 25.15 4.97 9.98
C HIS A 73 24.19 6.03 10.52
N SER A 74 24.62 7.28 10.52
CA SER A 74 23.83 8.41 11.07
C SER A 74 22.45 8.58 10.40
N SER A 75 22.34 8.35 9.07
CA SER A 75 21.06 8.48 8.37
C SER A 75 19.98 7.53 8.91
N PRO A 76 20.16 6.20 9.01
CA PRO A 76 19.18 5.30 9.63
C PRO A 76 18.82 5.68 11.07
N LEU A 77 19.77 6.15 11.88
CA LEU A 77 19.50 6.59 13.26
C LEU A 77 18.63 7.86 13.28
N LYS A 78 19.03 8.90 12.54
CA LYS A 78 18.25 10.13 12.35
C LYS A 78 16.83 9.83 11.87
N ASN A 79 16.71 8.97 10.86
CA ASN A 79 15.40 8.58 10.31
C ASN A 79 14.55 7.72 11.26
N THR A 80 15.17 7.06 12.24
CA THR A 80 14.45 6.40 13.33
C THR A 80 13.74 7.42 14.23
N ALA A 81 14.43 8.52 14.58
CA ALA A 81 13.84 9.62 15.32
C ALA A 81 12.69 10.30 14.56
N PHE A 82 12.89 10.63 13.28
CA PHE A 82 11.81 11.18 12.45
C PHE A 82 10.61 10.25 12.28
N ARG A 83 10.83 8.94 12.28
CA ARG A 83 9.74 7.97 12.24
C ARG A 83 8.89 8.01 13.52
N LEU A 84 9.52 8.16 14.68
CA LEU A 84 8.80 8.33 15.93
C LEU A 84 7.99 9.64 15.92
N LYS A 85 8.62 10.75 15.52
CA LYS A 85 7.92 12.03 15.35
C LYS A 85 6.66 11.89 14.46
N ASN A 86 6.81 11.30 13.29
CA ASN A 86 5.70 11.09 12.35
C ASN A 86 4.61 10.17 12.92
N ALA A 87 4.96 9.22 13.79
CA ALA A 87 3.97 8.38 14.47
C ALA A 87 3.14 9.18 15.48
N TYR A 88 3.77 10.07 16.24
CA TYR A 88 3.08 10.98 17.14
C TYR A 88 2.22 12.01 16.39
N GLU A 89 2.72 12.60 15.31
CA GLU A 89 1.96 13.54 14.48
C GLU A 89 0.66 12.92 13.95
N LYS A 90 0.74 11.67 13.48
CA LYS A 90 -0.45 10.91 13.06
C LYS A 90 -1.42 10.67 14.22
N TYR A 91 -0.90 10.28 15.37
CA TYR A 91 -1.71 10.09 16.57
C TYR A 91 -2.43 11.39 16.96
N PHE A 92 -1.72 12.51 17.07
CA PHE A 92 -2.33 13.80 17.38
C PHE A 92 -3.32 14.26 16.32
N LYS A 93 -3.06 13.95 15.04
CA LYS A 93 -4.02 14.21 13.99
C LYS A 93 -5.32 13.43 14.20
N SER A 94 -5.24 12.15 14.62
CA SER A 94 -6.43 11.34 14.88
C SER A 94 -7.22 11.78 16.12
N LEU A 95 -6.57 12.43 17.09
CA LEU A 95 -7.28 13.03 18.23
C LEU A 95 -8.09 14.27 17.82
N LYS A 96 -7.59 15.04 16.84
CA LYS A 96 -8.26 16.25 16.33
C LYS A 96 -9.35 15.92 15.29
N ASP A 97 -9.14 14.91 14.50
CA ASP A 97 -9.99 14.54 13.37
C ASP A 97 -10.31 13.03 13.46
N LYS A 98 -11.54 12.74 13.89
CA LYS A 98 -12.05 11.36 14.09
C LYS A 98 -12.17 10.54 12.79
N THR A 99 -11.96 11.15 11.61
CA THR A 99 -11.91 10.42 10.34
C THR A 99 -10.66 9.54 10.24
N TYR A 100 -9.64 9.80 11.06
CA TYR A 100 -8.41 9.01 11.15
C TYR A 100 -8.38 8.18 12.43
N ASP A 101 -8.03 6.90 12.32
CA ASP A 101 -7.83 5.99 13.46
C ASP A 101 -6.34 5.59 13.53
N PHE A 102 -5.51 6.49 14.05
CA PHE A 102 -4.11 6.20 14.35
C PHE A 102 -3.92 6.04 15.86
N GLY A 103 -3.59 4.82 16.29
CA GLY A 103 -3.32 4.56 17.69
C GLY A 103 -2.03 5.21 18.20
N TYR A 104 -1.91 5.33 19.50
CA TYR A 104 -0.68 5.80 20.17
C TYR A 104 0.54 4.97 19.75
N PRO A 105 1.74 5.59 19.56
CA PRO A 105 2.96 4.89 19.21
C PRO A 105 3.29 3.76 20.18
N LYS A 106 3.57 2.56 19.65
CA LYS A 106 3.84 1.36 20.45
C LYS A 106 5.31 0.97 20.34
N PHE A 107 5.84 0.34 21.39
CA PHE A 107 7.18 -0.25 21.36
C PHE A 107 7.32 -1.29 20.25
N HIS A 108 8.46 -1.30 19.58
CA HIS A 108 8.81 -2.35 18.64
C HIS A 108 9.12 -3.65 19.38
N SER A 109 8.37 -4.70 19.07
CA SER A 109 8.60 -6.03 19.62
C SER A 109 9.73 -6.74 18.89
N ASN A 110 10.60 -7.41 19.63
CA ASN A 110 11.63 -8.29 19.06
C ASN A 110 11.05 -9.47 18.26
N LYS A 111 9.81 -9.87 18.53
CA LYS A 111 9.10 -10.94 17.80
C LYS A 111 8.66 -10.48 16.40
N LYS A 112 8.32 -9.20 16.23
CA LYS A 112 7.97 -8.62 14.93
C LYS A 112 9.26 -8.15 14.26
N LYS A 113 9.67 -8.86 13.22
CA LYS A 113 10.88 -8.53 12.44
C LYS A 113 10.65 -7.25 11.65
N TRP A 114 10.85 -6.12 12.31
CA TRP A 114 10.88 -4.84 11.64
C TRP A 114 12.21 -4.66 10.93
N PHE A 115 12.19 -4.25 9.67
CA PHE A 115 13.40 -3.97 8.92
C PHE A 115 13.19 -2.80 7.95
N SER A 116 13.85 -1.69 8.21
CA SER A 116 13.89 -0.55 7.29
C SER A 116 15.04 0.38 7.65
N LEU A 117 16.06 0.42 6.82
CA LEU A 117 17.19 1.35 6.94
C LEU A 117 17.06 2.40 5.84
N LEU A 118 16.82 3.66 6.20
CA LEU A 118 16.64 4.77 5.27
C LEU A 118 17.89 5.63 5.26
N TYR A 119 18.44 5.85 4.07
CA TYR A 119 19.51 6.77 3.74
C TYR A 119 18.89 7.90 2.92
N ASP A 120 18.73 9.06 3.53
CA ASP A 120 18.05 10.24 2.96
C ASP A 120 19.00 11.21 2.26
N GLU A 121 20.30 10.91 2.29
CA GLU A 121 21.35 11.64 1.57
C GLU A 121 21.96 10.69 0.53
N PRO A 122 21.59 10.79 -0.77
CA PRO A 122 21.95 9.79 -1.78
C PRO A 122 23.45 9.60 -1.96
N ASN A 123 24.24 10.67 -1.80
CA ASN A 123 25.69 10.64 -1.99
C ASN A 123 26.47 10.29 -0.73
N LYS A 124 25.76 10.05 0.39
CA LYS A 124 26.36 9.69 1.68
C LYS A 124 25.79 8.36 2.16
N GLY A 125 26.65 7.39 2.37
CA GLY A 125 26.28 6.11 2.98
C GLY A 125 25.99 5.00 1.99
N ILE A 126 25.54 5.25 0.76
CA ILE A 126 25.36 4.25 -0.27
C ILE A 126 26.10 4.67 -1.54
N ARG A 127 26.95 3.79 -2.06
CA ARG A 127 27.61 3.93 -3.37
C ARG A 127 27.19 2.76 -4.25
N ILE A 128 26.88 3.07 -5.51
CA ILE A 128 26.44 2.06 -6.49
C ILE A 128 27.22 2.29 -7.77
N GLU A 129 27.91 1.24 -8.20
CA GLU A 129 28.67 1.20 -9.46
C GLU A 129 28.17 0.01 -10.26
N ASN A 130 27.52 0.27 -11.38
CA ASN A 130 26.83 -0.75 -12.17
C ASN A 130 25.78 -1.51 -11.36
N LYS A 131 26.06 -2.74 -10.94
CA LYS A 131 25.22 -3.59 -10.09
C LYS A 131 25.82 -3.81 -8.69
N HIS A 132 27.01 -3.31 -8.43
CA HIS A 132 27.64 -3.44 -7.12
C HIS A 132 27.16 -2.32 -6.21
N ILE A 133 26.68 -2.68 -5.02
CA ILE A 133 26.26 -1.74 -3.99
C ILE A 133 27.19 -1.86 -2.79
N ARG A 134 27.71 -0.73 -2.31
CA ARG A 134 28.44 -0.61 -1.06
C ARG A 134 27.64 0.26 -0.09
N ILE A 135 27.33 -0.29 1.07
CA ILE A 135 26.52 0.37 2.10
C ILE A 135 27.43 0.70 3.27
N SER A 136 27.57 1.98 3.58
CA SER A 136 28.26 2.44 4.78
C SER A 136 27.37 2.19 5.99
N LEU A 137 27.96 1.62 7.02
CA LEU A 137 27.33 1.42 8.31
C LEU A 137 27.75 2.58 9.25
N GLY A 138 28.37 2.34 10.32
CA GLY A 138 29.00 3.35 11.16
C GLY A 138 30.50 3.12 11.23
N TYR A 139 31.01 3.15 12.45
CA TYR A 139 32.38 2.82 12.73
C TYR A 139 32.49 2.01 14.02
N LYS A 140 33.61 1.35 14.20
CA LYS A 140 34.08 0.79 15.48
C LYS A 140 35.42 1.42 15.83
N LEU A 141 35.77 1.40 17.08
CA LEU A 141 37.13 1.79 17.52
C LEU A 141 38.00 0.53 17.45
N ASP A 142 39.27 0.73 17.02
CA ASP A 142 40.31 -0.28 17.15
C ASP A 142 40.91 -0.25 18.57
N GLU A 143 41.88 -1.11 18.83
CA GLU A 143 42.59 -1.18 20.11
C GLU A 143 43.31 0.11 20.50
N LYS A 144 43.63 0.97 19.52
CA LYS A 144 44.28 2.28 19.71
C LYS A 144 43.27 3.44 19.74
N GLY A 145 41.95 3.17 19.78
CA GLY A 145 40.90 4.18 19.78
C GLY A 145 40.64 4.86 18.42
N LYS A 146 41.23 4.38 17.32
CA LYS A 146 41.04 4.93 15.98
C LYS A 146 39.72 4.40 15.38
N LYS A 147 39.00 5.30 14.72
CA LYS A 147 37.73 4.98 14.05
C LYS A 147 37.96 4.17 12.77
N ILE A 148 37.48 2.93 12.73
CA ILE A 148 37.44 2.08 11.54
C ILE A 148 36.01 2.09 11.00
N ARG A 149 35.84 2.59 9.76
CA ARG A 149 34.52 2.59 9.09
C ARG A 149 34.10 1.19 8.68
N LEU A 150 32.82 0.89 8.90
CA LEU A 150 32.21 -0.39 8.56
C LEU A 150 31.40 -0.29 7.27
N TYR A 151 31.44 -1.34 6.46
CA TYR A 151 30.73 -1.44 5.18
C TYR A 151 30.18 -2.85 4.99
N VAL A 152 29.13 -2.94 4.19
CA VAL A 152 28.69 -4.20 3.59
C VAL A 152 28.56 -4.01 2.08
N ASN A 153 28.88 -5.06 1.32
CA ASN A 153 28.79 -5.07 -0.12
C ASN A 153 27.71 -6.05 -0.57
N GLY A 154 27.07 -5.75 -1.69
CA GLY A 154 26.05 -6.59 -2.28
C GLY A 154 25.95 -6.41 -3.79
N ILE A 155 25.11 -7.22 -4.43
CA ILE A 155 24.89 -7.19 -5.87
C ILE A 155 23.38 -6.98 -6.12
N LEU A 156 23.07 -5.97 -6.92
CA LEU A 156 21.71 -5.68 -7.40
C LEU A 156 21.38 -6.60 -8.56
N ASP A 157 20.15 -7.12 -8.62
CA ASP A 157 19.72 -7.96 -9.75
C ASP A 157 19.44 -7.12 -11.01
N GLU A 158 19.09 -5.84 -10.86
CA GLU A 158 18.92 -4.90 -11.98
C GLU A 158 19.61 -3.55 -11.73
N LYS A 159 19.80 -2.75 -12.79
CA LYS A 159 20.33 -1.40 -12.73
C LYS A 159 19.28 -0.42 -12.20
N ILE A 160 19.73 0.66 -11.56
CA ILE A 160 18.89 1.78 -11.18
C ILE A 160 18.46 2.56 -12.42
N LYS A 161 17.21 2.97 -12.46
CA LYS A 161 16.69 3.84 -13.53
C LYS A 161 17.38 5.19 -13.50
N VAL A 162 17.57 5.77 -14.68
CA VAL A 162 18.14 7.11 -14.81
C VAL A 162 17.19 8.14 -14.21
N GLY A 163 17.73 9.08 -13.46
CA GLY A 163 16.99 10.16 -12.80
C GLY A 163 17.72 10.69 -11.57
N ASN A 164 17.14 11.72 -10.95
CA ASN A 164 17.70 12.31 -9.74
C ASN A 164 17.27 11.49 -8.52
N VAL A 165 18.21 10.76 -7.92
CA VAL A 165 17.96 9.93 -6.74
C VAL A 165 17.77 10.82 -5.50
N LYS A 166 16.68 10.65 -4.79
CA LYS A 166 16.35 11.37 -3.56
C LYS A 166 16.71 10.59 -2.30
N THR A 167 16.34 9.31 -2.25
CA THR A 167 16.62 8.46 -1.08
C THR A 167 16.86 7.02 -1.47
N TYR A 168 17.60 6.32 -0.61
CA TYR A 168 17.73 4.87 -0.62
C TYR A 168 17.13 4.26 0.64
N ARG A 169 16.33 3.22 0.50
CA ARG A 169 15.81 2.48 1.65
C ARG A 169 16.07 0.98 1.47
N ILE A 170 16.72 0.37 2.45
CA ILE A 170 16.92 -1.07 2.48
C ILE A 170 15.79 -1.69 3.29
N THR A 171 15.12 -2.67 2.71
CA THR A 171 14.02 -3.43 3.32
C THR A 171 14.28 -4.92 3.23
N LYS A 172 13.60 -5.70 4.07
CA LYS A 172 13.68 -7.16 4.06
C LYS A 172 12.27 -7.75 3.97
N GLU A 173 12.05 -8.60 2.98
CA GLU A 173 10.82 -9.39 2.87
C GLU A 173 11.19 -10.88 2.87
N LEU A 174 10.71 -11.64 3.84
CA LEU A 174 11.17 -12.99 4.12
C LEU A 174 12.69 -13.00 4.42
N ASN A 175 13.46 -13.66 3.54
CA ASN A 175 14.92 -13.75 3.65
C ASN A 175 15.62 -12.97 2.51
N LYS A 176 14.89 -12.12 1.78
CA LYS A 176 15.44 -11.34 0.67
C LYS A 176 15.51 -9.87 1.06
N TYR A 177 16.61 -9.24 0.66
CA TYR A 177 16.81 -7.81 0.86
C TYR A 177 16.47 -7.06 -0.42
N TYR A 178 15.92 -5.87 -0.26
CA TYR A 178 15.54 -5.01 -1.38
C TYR A 178 16.03 -3.59 -1.14
N LEU A 179 16.57 -2.99 -2.18
CA LEU A 179 16.79 -1.55 -2.27
C LEU A 179 15.54 -0.91 -2.87
N ILE A 180 14.95 0.02 -2.14
CA ILE A 180 13.92 0.90 -2.67
C ILE A 180 14.62 2.23 -2.96
N VAL A 181 14.70 2.58 -4.23
CA VAL A 181 15.29 3.84 -4.68
C VAL A 181 14.15 4.79 -4.99
N THR A 182 14.10 5.94 -4.32
CA THR A 182 13.20 7.03 -4.67
C THR A 182 13.89 7.94 -5.68
N ILE A 183 13.34 8.01 -6.89
CA ILE A 183 13.96 8.71 -8.02
C ILE A 183 12.98 9.75 -8.56
N GLU A 184 13.46 10.93 -8.78
CA GLU A 184 12.75 11.94 -9.57
C GLU A 184 13.13 11.78 -11.04
N VAL A 185 12.14 11.52 -11.86
CA VAL A 185 12.29 11.32 -13.30
C VAL A 185 11.45 12.35 -14.06
N SER A 186 11.99 12.82 -15.17
CA SER A 186 11.22 13.59 -16.15
C SER A 186 10.55 12.61 -17.12
N TYR A 187 9.28 12.81 -17.39
CA TYR A 187 8.56 12.09 -18.45
C TYR A 187 8.17 13.09 -19.52
N ASN A 188 8.54 12.77 -20.77
CA ASN A 188 7.96 13.46 -21.91
C ASN A 188 6.56 12.89 -22.10
N ILE A 189 5.56 13.63 -21.61
CA ILE A 189 4.16 13.29 -21.78
C ILE A 189 3.80 13.68 -23.21
N LYS A 190 3.47 12.70 -24.04
CA LYS A 190 2.93 12.95 -25.37
C LYS A 190 1.50 13.46 -25.21
N GLU A 191 1.21 14.64 -25.70
CA GLU A 191 -0.17 15.13 -25.80
C GLU A 191 -0.98 14.18 -26.69
N ARG A 192 -2.13 13.76 -26.20
CA ARG A 192 -3.08 12.95 -26.94
C ARG A 192 -4.16 13.90 -27.50
N LYS A 193 -4.37 13.83 -28.80
CA LYS A 193 -5.36 14.69 -29.49
C LYS A 193 -6.81 14.19 -29.30
N GLU A 194 -7.02 12.90 -29.00
CA GLU A 194 -8.34 12.32 -28.82
C GLU A 194 -8.88 12.62 -27.42
N ASN A 195 -10.12 13.14 -27.36
CA ASN A 195 -10.80 13.41 -26.09
C ASN A 195 -11.71 12.21 -25.73
N LYS A 196 -11.09 11.09 -25.35
CA LYS A 196 -11.80 9.89 -24.88
C LYS A 196 -11.92 9.93 -23.37
N ILE A 197 -13.16 9.97 -22.89
CA ILE A 197 -13.50 10.08 -21.47
C ILE A 197 -14.18 8.79 -21.05
N ILE A 198 -13.84 8.28 -19.87
CA ILE A 198 -14.58 7.20 -19.20
C ILE A 198 -15.00 7.61 -17.80
N SER A 199 -16.24 7.34 -17.44
CA SER A 199 -16.75 7.45 -16.08
C SER A 199 -16.98 6.07 -15.49
N ILE A 200 -16.53 5.85 -14.26
CA ILE A 200 -16.42 4.54 -13.61
C ILE A 200 -17.15 4.56 -12.27
N ASP A 201 -18.10 3.61 -12.13
CA ASP A 201 -18.76 3.26 -10.87
C ASP A 201 -18.06 2.04 -10.24
N PRO A 202 -17.24 2.22 -9.18
CA PRO A 202 -16.59 1.10 -8.48
C PRO A 202 -17.56 0.45 -7.50
N ASN A 203 -17.64 -0.87 -7.50
CA ASN A 203 -18.47 -1.57 -6.53
C ASN A 203 -17.86 -2.90 -6.04
N HIS A 204 -18.50 -3.55 -5.05
CA HIS A 204 -18.02 -4.80 -4.47
C HIS A 204 -18.60 -6.06 -5.13
N THR A 205 -19.59 -5.93 -5.98
CA THR A 205 -20.27 -7.06 -6.65
C THR A 205 -19.53 -7.52 -7.90
N ASN A 206 -19.19 -6.59 -8.79
CA ASN A 206 -18.15 -6.68 -9.80
C ASN A 206 -16.96 -5.81 -9.33
N PHE A 207 -15.98 -5.49 -10.12
CA PHE A 207 -14.92 -4.60 -9.70
C PHE A 207 -15.24 -3.15 -10.03
N PHE A 208 -15.80 -2.91 -11.21
CA PHE A 208 -16.42 -1.65 -11.61
C PHE A 208 -17.28 -1.81 -12.87
N VAL A 209 -18.16 -0.85 -13.09
CA VAL A 209 -18.84 -0.61 -14.36
C VAL A 209 -18.41 0.77 -14.87
N GLY A 210 -18.11 0.89 -16.16
CA GLY A 210 -17.74 2.15 -16.79
C GLY A 210 -18.52 2.41 -18.06
N ILE A 211 -18.74 3.68 -18.37
CA ILE A 211 -19.30 4.17 -19.63
C ILE A 211 -18.41 5.27 -20.18
N ASP A 212 -18.16 5.27 -21.47
CA ASP A 212 -17.41 6.32 -22.12
C ASP A 212 -18.31 7.36 -22.83
N ASN A 213 -17.70 8.41 -23.34
CA ASN A 213 -18.40 9.47 -24.05
C ASN A 213 -18.91 9.07 -25.44
N GLU A 214 -18.63 7.84 -25.89
CA GLU A 214 -19.17 7.26 -27.14
C GLU A 214 -20.32 6.26 -26.86
N GLY A 215 -20.67 6.03 -25.57
CA GLY A 215 -21.70 5.07 -25.16
C GLY A 215 -21.22 3.63 -25.00
N LYS A 216 -19.91 3.40 -25.11
CA LYS A 216 -19.33 2.07 -24.86
C LYS A 216 -19.35 1.78 -23.36
N THR A 217 -19.99 0.68 -22.98
CA THR A 217 -20.10 0.25 -21.59
C THR A 217 -19.26 -0.98 -21.32
N ILE A 218 -18.56 -0.98 -20.18
CA ILE A 218 -17.64 -2.05 -19.78
C ILE A 218 -17.94 -2.43 -18.34
N GLU A 219 -18.19 -3.71 -18.09
CA GLU A 219 -18.20 -4.28 -16.75
C GLU A 219 -16.90 -5.05 -16.52
N LEU A 220 -16.12 -4.69 -15.53
CA LEU A 220 -14.98 -5.50 -15.09
C LEU A 220 -15.41 -6.36 -13.90
N GLY A 221 -15.38 -7.66 -14.12
CA GLY A 221 -15.73 -8.64 -13.09
C GLY A 221 -14.78 -8.67 -11.91
N LYS A 222 -15.19 -9.31 -10.81
CA LYS A 222 -14.39 -9.49 -9.60
C LYS A 222 -13.01 -10.06 -9.90
N LEU A 223 -12.03 -9.60 -9.15
CA LEU A 223 -10.67 -10.13 -9.21
C LEU A 223 -10.60 -11.50 -8.51
N TYR A 224 -11.00 -12.56 -9.22
CA TYR A 224 -11.04 -13.93 -8.70
C TYR A 224 -9.74 -14.44 -8.12
N LEU A 225 -8.58 -13.84 -8.51
CA LEU A 225 -7.29 -14.14 -7.91
C LEU A 225 -7.29 -13.99 -6.38
N ILE A 226 -8.05 -13.01 -5.86
CA ILE A 226 -8.11 -12.73 -4.41
C ILE A 226 -8.78 -13.91 -3.71
N LYS A 227 -9.95 -14.34 -4.20
CA LYS A 227 -10.69 -15.49 -3.65
C LYS A 227 -9.88 -16.80 -3.75
N TYR A 228 -9.13 -16.97 -4.84
CA TYR A 228 -8.23 -18.11 -5.00
C TYR A 228 -7.15 -18.14 -3.91
N PHE A 229 -6.45 -17.03 -3.69
CA PHE A 229 -5.42 -16.96 -2.65
C PHE A 229 -6.02 -17.06 -1.24
N ASP A 230 -7.17 -16.47 -0.98
CA ASP A 230 -7.85 -16.56 0.31
C ASP A 230 -8.13 -18.01 0.71
N LYS A 231 -8.64 -18.84 -0.23
CA LYS A 231 -8.84 -20.28 0.00
C LYS A 231 -7.54 -21.01 0.38
N GLN A 232 -6.41 -20.68 -0.30
CA GLN A 232 -5.11 -21.30 0.00
C GLN A 232 -4.58 -20.83 1.36
N ILE A 233 -4.71 -19.54 1.65
CA ILE A 233 -4.31 -18.93 2.91
C ILE A 233 -5.08 -19.56 4.08
N ASP A 234 -6.40 -19.66 3.99
CA ASP A 234 -7.26 -20.22 5.03
C ASP A 234 -6.90 -21.69 5.31
N LYS A 235 -6.63 -22.48 4.26
CA LYS A 235 -6.21 -23.88 4.40
C LYS A 235 -4.87 -24.02 5.14
N VAL A 236 -3.88 -23.19 4.81
CA VAL A 236 -2.57 -23.23 5.47
C VAL A 236 -2.65 -22.66 6.88
N LYS A 237 -3.40 -21.56 7.07
CA LYS A 237 -3.64 -20.93 8.37
C LYS A 237 -4.30 -21.91 9.35
N SER A 238 -5.37 -22.59 8.94
CA SER A 238 -6.05 -23.60 9.77
C SER A 238 -5.08 -24.71 10.23
N LYS A 239 -4.23 -25.23 9.31
CA LYS A 239 -3.22 -26.24 9.66
C LYS A 239 -2.18 -25.69 10.64
N ARG A 240 -1.73 -24.46 10.45
CA ARG A 240 -0.77 -23.80 11.34
C ARG A 240 -1.36 -23.61 12.75
N ASP A 241 -2.60 -23.12 12.84
CA ASP A 241 -3.25 -22.82 14.11
C ASP A 241 -3.55 -24.10 14.91
N LYS A 242 -3.85 -25.23 14.24
CA LYS A 242 -3.91 -26.56 14.87
C LYS A 242 -2.56 -27.00 15.46
N CYS A 243 -1.43 -26.65 14.80
CA CYS A 243 -0.10 -26.93 15.35
C CYS A 243 0.20 -26.05 16.57
N LEU A 244 -0.28 -24.83 16.62
CA LEU A 244 -0.08 -23.93 17.76
C LEU A 244 -0.79 -24.46 19.02
N LYS A 245 -2.03 -24.95 18.88
CA LYS A 245 -2.79 -25.54 19.99
C LYS A 245 -2.09 -26.74 20.64
N LYS A 246 -1.23 -27.44 19.89
CA LYS A 246 -0.45 -28.61 20.36
C LYS A 246 0.99 -28.22 20.76
N SER A 247 1.34 -26.94 20.80
CA SER A 247 2.67 -26.49 21.16
C SER A 247 2.87 -26.49 22.67
N LYS A 248 4.11 -26.78 23.12
CA LYS A 248 4.45 -26.76 24.54
C LYS A 248 4.54 -25.32 25.05
N THR A 249 3.98 -25.07 26.21
CA THR A 249 4.18 -23.82 26.96
C THR A 249 5.34 -24.04 27.93
N VAL A 250 6.28 -23.11 27.92
CA VAL A 250 7.45 -23.13 28.84
C VAL A 250 7.37 -21.87 29.67
N THR A 251 7.55 -21.99 30.98
CA THR A 251 7.60 -20.87 31.90
C THR A 251 9.06 -20.59 32.25
N ASN A 252 9.49 -19.34 32.12
CA ASN A 252 10.82 -18.87 32.52
C ASN A 252 10.92 -18.74 34.04
N GLU A 253 12.13 -18.61 34.56
CA GLU A 253 12.45 -18.39 35.98
C GLU A 253 11.70 -17.16 36.54
N ASN A 254 11.41 -16.17 35.71
CA ASN A 254 10.64 -14.95 36.06
C ASN A 254 9.12 -15.14 35.99
N GLY A 255 8.59 -16.38 35.97
CA GLY A 255 7.14 -16.64 35.94
C GLY A 255 6.44 -16.36 34.61
N THR A 256 7.14 -15.88 33.60
CA THR A 256 6.54 -15.56 32.28
C THR A 256 6.44 -16.81 31.42
N SER A 257 5.20 -17.16 31.05
CA SER A 257 4.95 -18.30 30.17
C SER A 257 4.98 -17.92 28.69
N TYR A 258 5.64 -18.72 27.86
CA TYR A 258 5.66 -18.55 26.42
C TYR A 258 5.52 -19.89 25.70
N THR A 259 4.92 -19.83 24.50
CA THR A 259 4.71 -21.01 23.67
C THR A 259 5.89 -21.25 22.73
N VAL A 260 6.48 -22.44 22.80
CA VAL A 260 7.56 -22.86 21.90
C VAL A 260 6.97 -23.39 20.60
N ALA A 261 7.19 -22.68 19.50
CA ALA A 261 6.67 -23.05 18.19
C ALA A 261 7.39 -24.30 17.64
N SER A 262 6.62 -25.34 17.29
CA SER A 262 7.15 -26.56 16.68
C SER A 262 7.78 -26.27 15.31
N LYS A 263 8.71 -27.14 14.85
CA LYS A 263 9.29 -27.05 13.49
C LYS A 263 8.20 -27.06 12.39
N ARG A 264 7.11 -27.81 12.60
CA ARG A 264 5.97 -27.85 11.68
C ARG A 264 5.21 -26.52 11.65
N TYR A 265 4.97 -25.90 12.81
CA TYR A 265 4.39 -24.56 12.89
C TYR A 265 5.24 -23.55 12.10
N GLN A 266 6.56 -23.53 12.34
CA GLN A 266 7.47 -22.58 11.67
C GLN A 266 7.47 -22.75 10.14
N ARG A 267 7.41 -24.01 9.63
CA ARG A 267 7.29 -24.27 8.19
C ARG A 267 5.98 -23.74 7.62
N LEU A 268 4.86 -23.97 8.31
CA LEU A 268 3.54 -23.51 7.88
C LEU A 268 3.43 -21.99 7.95
N ASP A 269 4.00 -21.35 8.96
CA ASP A 269 4.03 -19.89 9.09
C ASP A 269 4.85 -19.24 7.97
N LYS A 270 5.99 -19.81 7.62
CA LYS A 270 6.79 -19.39 6.46
C LYS A 270 6.04 -19.59 5.14
N ALA A 271 5.31 -20.69 4.98
CA ALA A 271 4.49 -20.95 3.80
C ALA A 271 3.33 -19.94 3.69
N LEU A 272 2.67 -19.65 4.81
CA LEU A 272 1.61 -18.66 4.91
C LEU A 272 2.11 -17.25 4.52
N THR A 273 3.25 -16.86 5.05
CA THR A 273 3.88 -15.56 4.71
C THR A 273 4.19 -15.46 3.21
N LYS A 274 4.67 -16.55 2.59
CA LYS A 274 4.89 -16.61 1.13
C LYS A 274 3.59 -16.46 0.34
N LEU A 275 2.49 -17.07 0.79
CA LEU A 275 1.18 -16.94 0.14
C LEU A 275 0.65 -15.51 0.21
N TYR A 276 0.74 -14.85 1.37
CA TYR A 276 0.36 -13.44 1.50
C TYR A 276 1.19 -12.54 0.58
N LEU A 277 2.51 -12.77 0.50
CA LEU A 277 3.37 -12.00 -0.39
C LEU A 277 3.02 -12.23 -1.86
N LYS A 278 2.77 -13.48 -2.26
CA LYS A 278 2.36 -13.84 -3.62
C LYS A 278 1.02 -13.18 -3.97
N ARG A 279 0.00 -13.26 -3.07
CA ARG A 279 -1.28 -12.58 -3.23
C ARG A 279 -1.09 -11.08 -3.44
N LYS A 280 -0.34 -10.42 -2.56
CA LYS A 280 -0.04 -8.98 -2.63
C LYS A 280 0.58 -8.59 -3.98
N ASN A 281 1.60 -9.33 -4.44
CA ASN A 281 2.30 -9.03 -5.68
C ASN A 281 1.41 -9.26 -6.91
N GLN A 282 0.69 -10.37 -6.95
CA GLN A 282 -0.23 -10.71 -8.04
C GLN A 282 -1.37 -9.68 -8.13
N LEU A 283 -1.94 -9.30 -6.99
CA LEU A 283 -2.98 -8.26 -6.94
C LEU A 283 -2.44 -6.93 -7.46
N LYS A 284 -1.25 -6.52 -7.00
CA LYS A 284 -0.61 -5.29 -7.48
C LYS A 284 -0.41 -5.32 -8.99
N THR A 285 0.06 -6.44 -9.56
CA THR A 285 0.22 -6.62 -11.01
C THR A 285 -1.13 -6.46 -11.72
N ALA A 286 -2.19 -7.12 -11.22
CA ALA A 286 -3.53 -7.01 -11.81
C ALA A 286 -4.03 -5.57 -11.85
N LEU A 287 -3.92 -4.85 -10.72
CA LEU A 287 -4.37 -3.46 -10.64
C LEU A 287 -3.58 -2.53 -11.58
N PHE A 288 -2.27 -2.72 -11.70
CA PHE A 288 -1.46 -1.97 -12.67
C PHE A 288 -1.84 -2.30 -14.12
N THR A 289 -2.09 -3.58 -14.45
CA THR A 289 -2.51 -3.98 -15.80
C THR A 289 -3.84 -3.33 -16.18
N ILE A 290 -4.83 -3.31 -15.26
CA ILE A 290 -6.12 -2.64 -15.48
C ILE A 290 -5.93 -1.13 -15.64
N ALA A 291 -5.15 -0.50 -14.76
CA ALA A 291 -4.89 0.93 -14.83
C ALA A 291 -4.17 1.34 -16.14
N HIS A 292 -3.20 0.55 -16.60
CA HIS A 292 -2.55 0.78 -17.90
C HIS A 292 -3.53 0.64 -19.05
N LYS A 293 -4.38 -0.40 -19.05
CA LYS A 293 -5.40 -0.60 -20.09
C LYS A 293 -6.35 0.59 -20.19
N LEU A 294 -6.83 1.10 -19.06
CA LEU A 294 -7.65 2.33 -19.01
C LEU A 294 -6.89 3.54 -19.57
N CYS A 295 -5.67 3.79 -19.11
CA CYS A 295 -4.87 4.91 -19.58
C CYS A 295 -4.36 4.77 -21.02
N ASP A 296 -4.36 3.58 -21.60
CA ASP A 296 -4.04 3.37 -23.02
C ASP A 296 -5.21 3.74 -23.92
N GLU A 297 -6.46 3.57 -23.46
CA GLU A 297 -7.67 3.87 -24.23
C GLU A 297 -8.22 5.29 -23.98
N TYR A 298 -8.18 5.76 -22.72
CA TYR A 298 -8.83 7.00 -22.31
C TYR A 298 -7.83 8.08 -21.93
N THR A 299 -8.17 9.33 -22.26
CA THR A 299 -7.39 10.52 -21.91
C THR A 299 -7.87 11.17 -20.62
N HIS A 300 -9.12 10.96 -20.27
CA HIS A 300 -9.72 11.45 -19.03
C HIS A 300 -10.51 10.32 -18.35
N ILE A 301 -10.19 10.07 -17.09
CA ILE A 301 -10.79 8.99 -16.30
C ILE A 301 -11.41 9.59 -15.04
N VAL A 302 -12.70 9.40 -14.88
CA VAL A 302 -13.47 9.82 -13.70
C VAL A 302 -13.90 8.57 -12.95
N ILE A 303 -13.80 8.56 -11.62
CA ILE A 303 -14.16 7.42 -10.78
C ILE A 303 -14.86 7.87 -9.50
N GLY A 304 -15.88 7.13 -9.10
CA GLY A 304 -16.56 7.33 -7.83
C GLY A 304 -15.66 7.13 -6.61
N ASP A 305 -16.00 7.80 -5.49
CA ASP A 305 -15.23 7.73 -4.24
C ASP A 305 -15.63 6.56 -3.32
N TYR A 306 -16.37 5.58 -3.82
CA TYR A 306 -16.88 4.43 -3.06
C TYR A 306 -15.85 3.85 -2.08
N VAL A 307 -16.24 3.77 -0.82
CA VAL A 307 -15.48 3.11 0.23
C VAL A 307 -16.33 1.96 0.79
N PRO A 308 -15.87 0.70 0.68
CA PRO A 308 -16.59 -0.42 1.28
C PRO A 308 -16.75 -0.23 2.79
N THR A 309 -18.00 -0.20 3.28
CA THR A 309 -18.33 0.00 4.69
C THR A 309 -18.82 -1.32 5.30
N PRO A 310 -17.94 -2.09 5.95
CA PRO A 310 -18.26 -3.45 6.44
C PRO A 310 -19.29 -3.46 7.57
N ASP A 311 -19.44 -2.36 8.30
CA ASP A 311 -20.39 -2.23 9.41
C ASP A 311 -21.85 -2.30 8.93
N LEU A 312 -22.10 -1.98 7.67
CA LEU A 312 -23.40 -2.14 7.03
C LEU A 312 -23.64 -3.56 6.50
N ALA A 313 -22.67 -4.47 6.61
CA ALA A 313 -22.79 -5.81 6.10
C ALA A 313 -23.58 -6.71 7.06
N LYS A 314 -24.72 -7.23 6.58
CA LYS A 314 -25.59 -8.15 7.34
C LYS A 314 -24.90 -9.46 7.74
N TYR A 315 -23.87 -9.88 7.01
CA TYR A 315 -23.16 -11.15 7.22
C TYR A 315 -21.64 -10.99 7.28
N HIS A 316 -20.97 -11.75 8.15
CA HIS A 316 -19.51 -11.77 8.25
C HIS A 316 -18.77 -12.09 6.94
N THR A 317 -19.36 -12.91 6.08
CA THR A 317 -18.82 -13.23 4.75
C THR A 317 -18.82 -12.02 3.83
N MET A 318 -19.86 -11.19 3.89
CA MET A 318 -19.98 -9.95 3.14
C MET A 318 -19.00 -8.91 3.67
N ALA A 319 -18.92 -8.72 4.99
CA ALA A 319 -17.95 -7.83 5.62
C ALA A 319 -16.49 -8.21 5.23
N ARG A 320 -16.16 -9.50 5.25
CA ARG A 320 -14.88 -10.01 4.78
C ARG A 320 -14.63 -9.73 3.29
N ALA A 321 -15.63 -9.88 2.45
CA ALA A 321 -15.52 -9.58 1.03
C ALA A 321 -15.26 -8.09 0.79
N MET A 322 -15.96 -7.21 1.46
CA MET A 322 -15.78 -5.77 1.39
C MET A 322 -14.37 -5.35 1.84
N LEU A 323 -13.92 -5.80 3.02
CA LEU A 323 -12.62 -5.41 3.58
C LEU A 323 -11.41 -6.00 2.83
N ASN A 324 -11.50 -7.28 2.43
CA ASN A 324 -10.31 -8.01 1.97
C ASN A 324 -10.31 -8.33 0.48
N GLN A 325 -11.46 -8.26 -0.20
CA GLN A 325 -11.59 -8.68 -1.59
C GLN A 325 -11.94 -7.52 -2.53
N SER A 326 -12.21 -6.33 -2.01
CA SER A 326 -12.50 -5.13 -2.80
C SER A 326 -11.35 -4.11 -2.69
N PRO A 327 -10.28 -4.23 -3.51
CA PRO A 327 -9.10 -3.37 -3.40
C PRO A 327 -9.28 -2.01 -4.10
N ILE A 328 -10.47 -1.40 -4.01
CA ILE A 328 -10.86 -0.19 -4.75
C ILE A 328 -9.97 1.01 -4.36
N GLY A 329 -9.72 1.23 -3.06
CA GLY A 329 -8.85 2.31 -2.62
C GLY A 329 -7.41 2.16 -3.13
N GLN A 330 -6.88 0.91 -3.17
CA GLN A 330 -5.57 0.64 -3.76
C GLN A 330 -5.59 0.86 -5.28
N PHE A 331 -6.67 0.49 -5.95
CA PHE A 331 -6.84 0.71 -7.39
C PHE A 331 -6.86 2.19 -7.72
N ARG A 332 -7.63 3.02 -7.02
CA ARG A 332 -7.65 4.48 -7.21
C ARG A 332 -6.26 5.09 -7.09
N SER A 333 -5.51 4.72 -6.06
CA SER A 333 -4.12 5.21 -5.88
C SER A 333 -3.18 4.81 -7.02
N ILE A 334 -3.33 3.57 -7.53
CA ILE A 334 -2.55 3.08 -8.68
C ILE A 334 -2.98 3.80 -9.96
N LEU A 335 -4.29 3.95 -10.18
CA LEU A 335 -4.85 4.60 -11.36
C LEU A 335 -4.39 6.07 -11.42
N GLN A 336 -4.48 6.81 -10.31
CA GLN A 336 -3.94 8.17 -10.19
C GLN A 336 -2.44 8.24 -10.57
N HIS A 337 -1.64 7.29 -10.07
CA HIS A 337 -0.22 7.24 -10.40
C HIS A 337 0.05 6.94 -11.88
N VAL A 338 -0.69 5.99 -12.46
CA VAL A 338 -0.55 5.61 -13.87
C VAL A 338 -1.03 6.74 -14.79
N SER A 339 -2.17 7.37 -14.45
CA SER A 339 -2.72 8.53 -15.18
C SER A 339 -1.73 9.68 -15.22
N ALA A 340 -1.16 10.07 -14.09
CA ALA A 340 -0.14 11.12 -14.02
C ALA A 340 1.09 10.78 -14.87
N LYS A 341 1.50 9.50 -14.93
CA LYS A 341 2.61 9.03 -15.75
C LYS A 341 2.31 9.05 -17.25
N ARG A 342 1.05 8.81 -17.62
CA ARG A 342 0.59 8.70 -19.02
C ARG A 342 0.04 10.02 -19.57
N GLY A 343 -0.07 11.07 -18.74
CA GLY A 343 -0.67 12.33 -19.12
C GLY A 343 -2.18 12.28 -19.23
N CYS A 344 -2.84 11.33 -18.58
CA CYS A 344 -4.29 11.24 -18.51
C CYS A 344 -4.78 12.12 -17.36
N LYS A 345 -5.88 12.86 -17.58
CA LYS A 345 -6.60 13.53 -16.50
C LYS A 345 -7.28 12.47 -15.63
N PHE A 346 -7.25 12.65 -14.32
CA PHE A 346 -7.84 11.72 -13.35
C PHE A 346 -8.59 12.49 -12.27
N GLU A 347 -9.87 12.15 -12.08
CA GLU A 347 -10.73 12.80 -11.09
C GLU A 347 -11.44 11.74 -10.23
N ILE A 348 -11.61 12.06 -8.94
CA ILE A 348 -12.44 11.30 -8.00
C ILE A 348 -13.65 12.16 -7.67
N VAL A 349 -14.85 11.59 -7.78
CA VAL A 349 -16.12 12.28 -7.61
C VAL A 349 -16.92 11.62 -6.50
N ASP A 350 -17.59 12.44 -5.68
CA ASP A 350 -18.57 11.98 -4.70
C ASP A 350 -19.72 11.24 -5.40
N GLU A 351 -19.91 9.97 -5.05
CA GLU A 351 -20.95 9.12 -5.66
C GLU A 351 -22.27 9.09 -4.88
N ALA A 352 -22.44 9.94 -3.85
CA ALA A 352 -23.69 10.02 -3.13
C ALA A 352 -24.86 10.25 -4.09
N TYR A 353 -25.95 9.48 -3.94
CA TYR A 353 -27.15 9.50 -4.76
C TYR A 353 -27.01 9.07 -6.23
N THR A 354 -25.83 8.76 -6.75
CA THR A 354 -25.65 8.43 -8.18
C THR A 354 -26.42 7.17 -8.61
N THR A 355 -26.62 6.21 -7.73
CA THR A 355 -27.41 5.00 -7.96
C THR A 355 -28.93 5.24 -7.90
N MET A 356 -29.36 6.32 -7.28
CA MET A 356 -30.76 6.66 -7.04
C MET A 356 -31.31 7.69 -8.04
N THR A 357 -30.43 8.54 -8.57
CA THR A 357 -30.80 9.60 -9.52
C THR A 357 -30.91 9.02 -10.93
N CYS A 358 -31.97 9.33 -11.62
CA CYS A 358 -32.10 9.00 -13.04
C CYS A 358 -31.12 9.87 -13.86
N SER A 359 -30.25 9.23 -14.63
CA SER A 359 -29.27 9.93 -15.46
C SER A 359 -29.89 10.73 -16.62
N VAL A 360 -31.15 10.42 -16.98
CA VAL A 360 -31.86 11.04 -18.11
C VAL A 360 -32.70 12.24 -17.69
N CYS A 361 -33.49 12.14 -16.62
CA CYS A 361 -34.39 13.23 -16.20
C CYS A 361 -33.99 13.87 -14.86
N GLY A 362 -33.02 13.33 -14.13
CA GLY A 362 -32.58 13.88 -12.86
C GLY A 362 -33.45 13.51 -11.65
N ASP A 363 -34.59 12.81 -11.85
CA ASP A 363 -35.47 12.42 -10.75
C ASP A 363 -34.79 11.40 -9.81
N VAL A 364 -35.10 11.48 -8.51
CA VAL A 364 -34.49 10.64 -7.48
C VAL A 364 -35.44 9.50 -7.10
N CYS A 365 -35.06 8.27 -7.43
CA CYS A 365 -35.87 7.08 -7.24
C CYS A 365 -35.21 6.11 -6.25
N HIS A 366 -36.01 5.57 -5.34
CA HIS A 366 -35.54 4.54 -4.42
C HIS A 366 -35.56 3.15 -5.04
N HIS A 367 -34.39 2.51 -5.10
CA HIS A 367 -34.21 1.14 -5.56
C HIS A 367 -33.64 0.25 -4.46
N LYS A 368 -34.03 -1.03 -4.42
CA LYS A 368 -33.42 -1.96 -3.48
C LYS A 368 -31.98 -2.31 -3.92
N PRO A 369 -31.05 -2.51 -2.98
CA PRO A 369 -29.65 -2.79 -3.30
C PRO A 369 -29.39 -4.02 -4.17
N ASN A 370 -30.33 -4.99 -4.18
CA ASN A 370 -30.25 -6.23 -4.97
C ASN A 370 -30.83 -6.10 -6.38
N GLU A 371 -31.57 -5.02 -6.65
CA GLU A 371 -32.10 -4.76 -7.99
C GLU A 371 -31.00 -4.27 -8.92
N ARG A 372 -30.86 -4.89 -10.08
CA ARG A 372 -29.85 -4.54 -11.09
C ARG A 372 -30.41 -3.69 -12.22
N GLU A 373 -31.69 -3.77 -12.43
CA GLU A 373 -32.41 -2.93 -13.36
C GLU A 373 -32.82 -1.63 -12.66
N PHE A 374 -32.57 -0.51 -13.29
CA PHE A 374 -33.04 0.80 -12.89
C PHE A 374 -34.22 1.19 -13.78
N ILE A 375 -35.37 1.45 -13.20
CA ILE A 375 -36.55 1.92 -13.91
C ILE A 375 -36.98 3.24 -13.28
N CYS A 376 -36.93 4.30 -14.06
CA CYS A 376 -37.35 5.62 -13.59
C CYS A 376 -38.87 5.74 -13.63
N PRO A 377 -39.57 6.04 -12.52
CA PRO A 377 -41.01 6.24 -12.51
C PRO A 377 -41.46 7.52 -13.22
N CYS A 378 -40.58 8.51 -13.36
CA CYS A 378 -40.86 9.82 -13.95
C CYS A 378 -40.83 9.74 -15.50
N CYS A 379 -39.72 9.22 -16.07
CA CYS A 379 -39.52 9.22 -17.52
C CYS A 379 -39.53 7.81 -18.15
N ASN A 380 -39.85 6.77 -17.39
CA ASN A 380 -39.91 5.35 -17.81
C ASN A 380 -38.59 4.82 -18.42
N THR A 381 -37.49 5.49 -18.23
CA THR A 381 -36.16 5.05 -18.70
C THR A 381 -35.78 3.74 -17.97
N LYS A 382 -35.35 2.75 -18.75
CA LYS A 382 -34.85 1.46 -18.24
C LYS A 382 -33.36 1.34 -18.53
N LEU A 383 -32.56 1.15 -17.50
CA LEU A 383 -31.09 1.08 -17.59
C LEU A 383 -30.54 -0.02 -16.65
N TYR A 384 -29.37 -0.53 -16.96
CA TYR A 384 -28.59 -1.26 -15.95
C TYR A 384 -28.15 -0.29 -14.85
N ARG A 385 -28.49 -0.59 -13.59
CA ARG A 385 -28.32 0.36 -12.46
C ARG A 385 -26.90 0.89 -12.32
N ASP A 386 -25.89 0.02 -12.47
CA ASP A 386 -24.51 0.42 -12.30
C ASP A 386 -24.00 1.27 -13.49
N ILE A 387 -24.64 1.15 -14.69
CA ILE A 387 -24.43 2.06 -15.83
C ILE A 387 -25.05 3.42 -15.54
N ASN A 388 -26.29 3.46 -15.01
CA ASN A 388 -26.92 4.70 -14.59
C ASN A 388 -26.04 5.47 -13.58
N SER A 389 -25.46 4.75 -12.61
CA SER A 389 -24.54 5.31 -11.63
C SER A 389 -23.28 5.87 -12.30
N ALA A 390 -22.68 5.12 -13.23
CA ALA A 390 -21.50 5.57 -13.96
C ALA A 390 -21.76 6.84 -14.78
N ILE A 391 -22.94 6.97 -15.44
CA ILE A 391 -23.32 8.20 -16.14
C ILE A 391 -23.40 9.36 -15.14
N ASN A 392 -24.10 9.18 -14.01
CA ASN A 392 -24.29 10.21 -13.00
C ASN A 392 -22.95 10.69 -12.38
N ILE A 393 -21.97 9.80 -12.21
CA ILE A 393 -20.60 10.15 -11.80
C ILE A 393 -19.98 11.08 -12.86
N GLY A 394 -20.13 10.77 -14.15
CA GLY A 394 -19.65 11.60 -15.24
C GLY A 394 -20.38 12.95 -15.36
N VAL A 395 -21.68 12.98 -15.09
CA VAL A 395 -22.47 14.23 -15.04
C VAL A 395 -22.03 15.11 -13.88
N LYS A 396 -21.81 14.55 -12.69
CA LYS A 396 -21.24 15.30 -11.54
C LYS A 396 -19.87 15.87 -11.83
N ALA A 397 -19.04 15.17 -12.57
CA ALA A 397 -17.73 15.63 -13.03
C ALA A 397 -17.83 16.67 -14.17
N LYS A 398 -19.03 16.94 -14.71
CA LYS A 398 -19.29 17.83 -15.87
C LYS A 398 -18.54 17.37 -17.14
N VAL A 399 -18.41 16.07 -17.35
CA VAL A 399 -17.71 15.51 -18.52
C VAL A 399 -18.63 14.65 -19.40
N LEU A 400 -19.79 14.25 -18.90
CA LEU A 400 -20.83 13.52 -19.63
C LEU A 400 -22.17 14.20 -19.43
N SER A 401 -23.09 13.98 -20.36
CA SER A 401 -24.50 14.35 -20.21
C SER A 401 -25.38 13.12 -20.39
N GLY A 402 -26.40 12.97 -19.56
CA GLY A 402 -27.36 11.88 -19.69
C GLY A 402 -28.13 11.89 -21.01
N SER A 403 -28.27 13.06 -21.64
CA SER A 403 -28.89 13.23 -22.97
C SER A 403 -28.08 12.61 -24.10
N ASP A 404 -26.76 12.48 -23.94
CA ASP A 404 -25.85 11.95 -24.97
C ASP A 404 -26.09 10.48 -25.28
N TYR A 405 -26.79 9.78 -24.37
CA TYR A 405 -27.05 8.34 -24.47
C TYR A 405 -28.49 7.97 -24.88
N LYS A 406 -29.29 8.96 -25.32
CA LYS A 406 -30.63 8.68 -25.82
C LYS A 406 -30.59 7.76 -27.05
N GLY A 407 -31.36 6.70 -27.00
CA GLY A 407 -31.44 5.72 -28.11
C GLY A 407 -30.36 4.63 -28.05
N ILE A 408 -29.48 4.62 -27.09
CA ILE A 408 -28.51 3.55 -26.86
C ILE A 408 -29.12 2.52 -25.89
N ASP A 409 -29.00 1.24 -26.21
CA ASP A 409 -29.41 0.18 -25.29
C ASP A 409 -28.40 0.02 -24.16
N LEU A 410 -28.78 0.49 -22.98
CA LEU A 410 -28.00 0.45 -21.75
C LEU A 410 -28.59 -0.51 -20.71
N SER A 411 -29.42 -1.45 -21.13
CA SER A 411 -30.03 -2.47 -20.26
C SER A 411 -29.00 -3.46 -19.70
N LYS A 412 -27.84 -3.59 -20.34
CA LYS A 412 -26.72 -4.42 -19.93
C LYS A 412 -25.38 -3.83 -20.42
N PRO A 413 -24.26 -4.14 -19.77
CA PRO A 413 -22.95 -3.77 -20.29
C PRO A 413 -22.67 -4.38 -21.67
N LEU A 414 -22.13 -3.57 -22.59
CA LEU A 414 -21.73 -4.03 -23.93
C LEU A 414 -20.59 -5.05 -23.86
N TYR A 415 -19.62 -4.79 -22.98
CA TYR A 415 -18.46 -5.66 -22.75
C TYR A 415 -18.37 -6.14 -21.31
N THR A 416 -18.13 -7.44 -21.15
CA THR A 416 -17.84 -8.05 -19.84
C THR A 416 -16.38 -8.49 -19.80
N ALA A 417 -15.57 -7.73 -19.14
CA ALA A 417 -14.13 -7.94 -19.02
C ALA A 417 -13.75 -8.70 -17.75
N ASN A 418 -12.69 -9.50 -17.83
CA ASN A 418 -12.14 -10.22 -16.70
C ASN A 418 -10.61 -10.19 -16.71
N TYR A 419 -10.02 -10.09 -15.53
CA TYR A 419 -8.58 -10.23 -15.39
C TYR A 419 -8.17 -11.71 -15.38
N ASN A 420 -7.35 -12.11 -16.36
CA ASN A 420 -6.79 -13.45 -16.43
C ASN A 420 -5.46 -13.55 -15.69
N LEU A 421 -5.43 -14.28 -14.57
CA LEU A 421 -4.25 -14.42 -13.71
C LEU A 421 -3.08 -15.12 -14.42
N ARG A 422 -3.34 -16.13 -15.27
CA ARG A 422 -2.28 -16.89 -15.96
C ARG A 422 -1.63 -16.06 -17.06
N LYS A 423 -2.43 -15.35 -17.84
CA LYS A 423 -1.98 -14.51 -18.96
C LYS A 423 -1.60 -13.09 -18.51
N GLN A 424 -1.86 -12.74 -17.26
CA GLN A 424 -1.64 -11.40 -16.67
C GLN A 424 -2.19 -10.26 -17.54
N ARG A 425 -3.35 -10.47 -18.14
CA ARG A 425 -4.01 -9.49 -19.01
C ARG A 425 -5.53 -9.45 -18.75
N VAL A 426 -6.15 -8.34 -19.13
CA VAL A 426 -7.59 -8.21 -19.20
C VAL A 426 -8.06 -8.81 -20.51
N SER A 427 -9.13 -9.59 -20.49
CA SER A 427 -9.81 -10.19 -21.65
C SER A 427 -11.28 -9.81 -21.64
N GLY A 428 -11.92 -9.76 -22.82
CA GLY A 428 -13.33 -9.38 -22.96
C GLY A 428 -13.58 -7.87 -22.83
N TRP A 429 -12.55 -7.05 -23.06
CA TRP A 429 -12.65 -5.59 -22.99
C TRP A 429 -13.05 -4.96 -24.34
N ASN A 430 -12.79 -5.67 -25.45
CA ASN A 430 -13.10 -5.31 -26.83
C ASN A 430 -13.71 -6.50 -27.52
#